data_2ca0c8ea2474c301426268eda4076300
#
_entry.id   2ca0c8ea2474c301426268eda4076300
#
_cell.length_a   1.000
_cell.length_b   1.000
_cell.length_c   1.000
_cell.angle_alpha   90.00
_cell.angle_beta   90.00
_cell.angle_gamma   90.00
#
_symmetry.space_group_name_H-M   'P 1'
#
loop_
_entity.id
_entity.type
_entity.pdbx_description
1 polymer ?
#
loop_
_entity_poly.entity_id
_entity_poly.type
_entity_poly.pdbx_seq_one_letter_code
_entity_poly.pdbx_strand_id
1 'polypeptide(L)'
;MPEFPGGMPKLIEFIRQNIQYPQTAKRSKLEGRVIMQVVIDKDGTVTQPRILRSVNPVLSADAALCEEAFRIVSIMPKWKPGRQHGVNLKVRYAFPIKFELPVN
;
A
#
# COMPACT_ATOMS: atom_id res chain seq x y z
N MET A 1 -15.07 -4.39 9.10
CA MET A 1 -13.99 -4.06 8.16
C MET A 1 -12.83 -3.42 8.87
N PRO A 2 -11.60 -3.82 8.59
CA PRO A 2 -10.46 -3.12 9.16
C PRO A 2 -10.35 -1.72 8.59
N GLU A 3 -9.69 -0.84 9.35
CA GLU A 3 -9.60 0.55 8.98
C GLU A 3 -8.24 1.12 9.37
N PHE A 4 -7.62 1.87 8.44
CA PHE A 4 -6.42 2.64 8.75
C PHE A 4 -6.78 3.70 9.81
N PRO A 5 -5.89 4.02 10.77
CA PRO A 5 -6.19 5.06 11.76
C PRO A 5 -6.62 6.36 11.08
N GLY A 6 -7.86 6.78 11.35
CA GLY A 6 -8.46 7.95 10.71
C GLY A 6 -9.17 7.69 9.39
N GLY A 7 -9.23 6.41 8.96
CA GLY A 7 -9.97 6.02 7.76
C GLY A 7 -9.21 6.18 6.44
N MET A 8 -9.91 5.96 5.35
CA MET A 8 -9.32 6.00 4.01
C MET A 8 -8.63 7.32 3.66
N PRO A 9 -9.19 8.50 4.01
CA PRO A 9 -8.47 9.75 3.72
C PRO A 9 -7.10 9.82 4.39
N LYS A 10 -6.97 9.27 5.60
CA LYS A 10 -5.68 9.24 6.31
C LYS A 10 -4.72 8.22 5.71
N LEU A 11 -5.23 7.12 5.17
CA LEU A 11 -4.41 6.16 4.46
C LEU A 11 -3.80 6.80 3.21
N ILE A 12 -4.60 7.51 2.44
CA ILE A 12 -4.14 8.18 1.23
C ILE A 12 -3.08 9.23 1.59
N GLU A 13 -3.34 10.00 2.66
CA GLU A 13 -2.40 11.00 3.13
C GLU A 13 -1.08 10.38 3.59
N PHE A 14 -1.15 9.26 4.33
CA PHE A 14 0.03 8.54 4.79
C PHE A 14 0.90 8.11 3.61
N ILE A 15 0.28 7.50 2.60
CA ILE A 15 0.99 7.05 1.40
C ILE A 15 1.64 8.24 0.70
N ARG A 16 0.88 9.30 0.49
CA ARG A 16 1.36 10.51 -0.18
C ARG A 16 2.56 11.14 0.52
N GLN A 17 2.52 11.19 1.85
CA GLN A 17 3.59 11.79 2.65
C GLN A 17 4.85 10.94 2.70
N ASN A 18 4.73 9.63 2.59
CA ASN A 18 5.85 8.72 2.80
C ASN A 18 6.42 8.13 1.51
N ILE A 19 5.72 8.29 0.40
CA ILE A 19 6.14 7.70 -0.86
C ILE A 19 7.43 8.34 -1.39
N GLN A 20 8.36 7.50 -1.83
CA GLN A 20 9.61 7.93 -2.45
C GLN A 20 9.61 7.37 -3.86
N TYR A 21 9.49 8.25 -4.84
CA TYR A 21 9.40 7.79 -6.22
C TYR A 21 10.75 7.25 -6.69
N PRO A 22 10.84 5.98 -7.09
CA PRO A 22 12.11 5.41 -7.53
C PRO A 22 12.67 6.15 -8.75
N GLN A 23 13.98 6.37 -8.74
CA GLN A 23 14.63 7.12 -9.81
C GLN A 23 14.48 6.46 -11.18
N THR A 24 14.57 5.13 -11.23
CA THR A 24 14.40 4.38 -12.47
C THR A 24 13.00 4.57 -13.05
N ALA A 25 11.98 4.56 -12.21
CA ALA A 25 10.61 4.78 -12.65
C ALA A 25 10.39 6.23 -13.10
N LYS A 26 11.02 7.19 -12.42
CA LYS A 26 10.97 8.60 -12.80
C LYS A 26 11.56 8.80 -14.21
N ARG A 27 12.72 8.21 -14.46
CA ARG A 27 13.39 8.32 -15.76
C ARG A 27 12.56 7.72 -16.89
N SER A 28 11.86 6.62 -16.59
CA SER A 28 10.99 5.96 -17.54
C SER A 28 9.62 6.59 -17.66
N LYS A 29 9.35 7.60 -16.82
CA LYS A 29 8.02 8.25 -16.71
C LYS A 29 6.92 7.23 -16.44
N LEU A 30 7.23 6.23 -15.63
CA LEU A 30 6.30 5.16 -15.31
C LEU A 30 5.36 5.62 -14.19
N GLU A 31 4.09 5.69 -14.49
CA GLU A 31 3.02 6.09 -13.56
C GLU A 31 1.93 5.04 -13.52
N GLY A 32 1.18 5.00 -12.45
CA GLY A 32 0.04 4.13 -12.33
C GLY A 32 -0.19 3.70 -10.90
N ARG A 33 -0.97 2.64 -10.75
CA ARG A 33 -1.33 2.12 -9.43
C ARG A 33 -0.77 0.74 -9.23
N VAL A 34 -0.19 0.53 -8.06
CA VAL A 34 0.16 -0.81 -7.58
C VAL A 34 -0.95 -1.21 -6.61
N ILE A 35 -1.62 -2.32 -6.89
CA ILE A 35 -2.67 -2.82 -6.01
C ILE A 35 -2.02 -3.78 -5.01
N MET A 36 -2.04 -3.36 -3.75
CA MET A 36 -1.43 -4.11 -2.66
C MET A 36 -2.51 -4.80 -1.85
N GLN A 37 -2.29 -6.06 -1.50
CA GLN A 37 -3.13 -6.78 -0.56
C GLN A 37 -2.33 -7.04 0.70
N VAL A 38 -2.96 -6.83 1.84
CA VAL A 38 -2.36 -7.11 3.14
C VAL A 38 -3.33 -7.94 3.96
N VAL A 39 -2.82 -8.53 5.03
CA VAL A 39 -3.66 -9.16 6.05
C VAL A 39 -3.56 -8.28 7.28
N ILE A 40 -4.70 -7.81 7.76
CA ILE A 40 -4.77 -7.06 9.01
C ILE A 40 -5.10 -8.06 10.11
N ASP A 41 -4.15 -8.30 10.99
CA ASP A 41 -4.29 -9.29 12.04
C ASP A 41 -5.27 -8.81 13.12
N LYS A 42 -5.59 -9.68 14.04
CA LYS A 42 -6.55 -9.42 15.11
C LYS A 42 -6.15 -8.24 16.00
N ASP A 43 -4.85 -7.95 16.10
CA ASP A 43 -4.33 -6.82 16.88
C ASP A 43 -4.10 -5.57 16.02
N GLY A 44 -4.46 -5.62 14.73
CA GLY A 44 -4.27 -4.51 13.81
C GLY A 44 -2.93 -4.50 13.08
N THR A 45 -2.05 -5.45 13.36
CA THR A 45 -0.75 -5.54 12.68
C THR A 45 -0.94 -5.84 11.20
N VAL A 46 -0.24 -5.09 10.36
CA VAL A 46 -0.23 -5.31 8.91
C VAL A 46 0.76 -6.42 8.59
N THR A 47 0.27 -7.50 7.99
CA THR A 47 1.09 -8.68 7.69
C THR A 47 0.84 -9.13 6.26
N GLN A 48 1.69 -10.05 5.80
CA GLN A 48 1.55 -10.75 4.52
C GLN A 48 1.25 -9.83 3.33
N PRO A 49 2.11 -8.81 3.10
CA PRO A 49 1.91 -7.92 1.96
C PRO A 49 2.10 -8.69 0.65
N ARG A 50 1.27 -8.37 -0.32
CA ARG A 50 1.28 -9.05 -1.61
C ARG A 50 0.85 -8.09 -2.71
N ILE A 51 1.55 -8.10 -3.83
CA ILE A 51 1.16 -7.32 -5.00
C ILE A 51 0.11 -8.10 -5.79
N LEU A 52 -1.08 -7.54 -5.94
CA LEU A 52 -2.13 -8.13 -6.77
C LEU A 52 -1.99 -7.66 -8.22
N ARG A 53 -1.57 -6.41 -8.40
CA ARG A 53 -1.41 -5.83 -9.73
C ARG A 53 -0.30 -4.79 -9.68
N SER A 54 0.65 -4.89 -10.62
CA SER A 54 1.69 -3.88 -10.78
C SER A 54 1.30 -2.93 -11.92
N VAL A 55 2.10 -1.89 -12.14
CA VAL A 55 1.81 -0.88 -13.16
C VAL A 55 2.02 -1.42 -14.57
N ASN A 56 3.21 -1.98 -14.80
CA ASN A 56 3.54 -2.56 -16.10
C ASN A 56 4.61 -3.62 -15.91
N PRO A 57 4.21 -4.90 -15.73
CA PRO A 57 5.16 -5.96 -15.38
C PRO A 57 6.20 -6.27 -16.44
N VAL A 58 6.05 -5.75 -17.65
CA VAL A 58 7.02 -5.94 -18.72
C VAL A 58 8.23 -5.03 -18.55
N LEU A 59 8.07 -3.88 -17.89
CA LEU A 59 9.14 -2.90 -17.70
C LEU A 59 9.96 -3.19 -16.46
N SER A 60 11.29 -3.09 -16.59
CA SER A 60 12.19 -3.32 -15.45
C SER A 60 11.97 -2.31 -14.33
N ALA A 61 11.58 -1.07 -14.67
CA ALA A 61 11.31 -0.04 -13.67
C ALA A 61 10.10 -0.37 -12.78
N ASP A 62 9.23 -1.27 -13.22
CA ASP A 62 8.07 -1.69 -12.45
C ASP A 62 8.47 -2.37 -11.15
N ALA A 63 9.55 -3.14 -11.16
CA ALA A 63 10.05 -3.79 -9.95
C ALA A 63 10.39 -2.78 -8.86
N ALA A 64 10.93 -1.62 -9.24
CA ALA A 64 11.25 -0.57 -8.27
C ALA A 64 9.99 0.02 -7.64
N LEU A 65 8.91 0.17 -8.41
CA LEU A 65 7.64 0.63 -7.87
C LEU A 65 7.06 -0.39 -6.88
N CYS A 66 7.18 -1.67 -7.20
CA CYS A 66 6.72 -2.74 -6.32
C CYS A 66 7.52 -2.76 -5.01
N GLU A 67 8.83 -2.57 -5.08
CA GLU A 67 9.68 -2.49 -3.88
C GLU A 67 9.25 -1.32 -2.99
N GLU A 68 8.98 -0.17 -3.60
CA GLU A 68 8.53 1.00 -2.86
C GLU A 68 7.17 0.74 -2.20
N ALA A 69 6.27 0.05 -2.89
CA ALA A 69 4.98 -0.32 -2.34
C ALA A 69 5.15 -1.19 -1.09
N PHE A 70 6.04 -2.18 -1.14
CA PHE A 70 6.34 -3.02 0.03
C PHE A 70 6.94 -2.18 1.17
N ARG A 71 7.82 -1.24 0.85
CA ARG A 71 8.41 -0.37 1.87
C ARG A 71 7.34 0.45 2.58
N ILE A 72 6.41 1.04 1.83
CA ILE A 72 5.30 1.83 2.40
C ILE A 72 4.49 0.98 3.37
N VAL A 73 4.18 -0.25 2.98
CA VAL A 73 3.42 -1.16 3.87
C VAL A 73 4.20 -1.46 5.13
N SER A 74 5.54 -1.64 5.01
CA SER A 74 6.39 -2.02 6.15
C SER A 74 6.46 -0.95 7.24
N ILE A 75 6.18 0.31 6.92
CA ILE A 75 6.23 1.41 7.88
C ILE A 75 4.86 1.87 8.36
N MET A 76 3.81 1.16 7.98
CA MET A 76 2.45 1.50 8.41
C MET A 76 2.25 1.24 9.88
N PRO A 77 1.47 2.11 10.57
CA PRO A 77 1.08 1.85 11.95
C PRO A 77 0.05 0.72 12.01
N LYS A 78 -0.28 0.28 13.21
CA LYS A 78 -1.34 -0.69 13.38
C LYS A 78 -2.67 -0.09 12.93
N TRP A 79 -3.48 -0.92 12.27
CA TRP A 79 -4.81 -0.56 11.83
C TRP A 79 -5.83 -0.92 12.91
N LYS A 80 -7.01 -0.36 12.79
CA LYS A 80 -8.17 -0.85 13.51
C LYS A 80 -8.52 -2.21 12.92
N PRO A 81 -8.52 -3.30 13.72
CA PRO A 81 -8.83 -4.61 13.16
C PRO A 81 -10.29 -4.75 12.78
N GLY A 82 -10.57 -5.68 11.87
CA GLY A 82 -11.94 -6.04 11.55
C GLY A 82 -12.60 -6.73 12.74
N ARG A 83 -13.91 -6.52 12.90
CA ARG A 83 -14.65 -7.12 14.01
C ARG A 83 -15.97 -7.67 13.52
N GLN A 84 -16.40 -8.75 14.16
CA GLN A 84 -17.72 -9.36 13.91
C GLN A 84 -18.22 -9.93 15.23
N HIS A 85 -19.43 -9.56 15.60
CA HIS A 85 -20.04 -10.02 16.86
C HIS A 85 -19.15 -9.74 18.09
N GLY A 86 -18.46 -8.58 18.09
CA GLY A 86 -17.59 -8.18 19.18
C GLY A 86 -16.23 -8.85 19.21
N VAL A 87 -15.92 -9.69 18.21
CA VAL A 87 -14.65 -10.43 18.14
C VAL A 87 -13.78 -9.88 17.03
N ASN A 88 -12.51 -9.64 17.33
CA ASN A 88 -11.54 -9.19 16.30
C ASN A 88 -11.23 -10.33 15.34
N LEU A 89 -11.15 -10.01 14.07
CA LEU A 89 -10.91 -10.96 13.00
C LEU A 89 -9.67 -10.58 12.20
N LYS A 90 -9.01 -11.60 11.66
CA LYS A 90 -7.97 -11.45 10.67
C LYS A 90 -8.66 -11.23 9.32
N VAL A 91 -8.34 -10.15 8.62
CA VAL A 91 -9.02 -9.78 7.37
C VAL A 91 -8.01 -9.42 6.28
N ARG A 92 -8.25 -9.91 5.07
CA ARG A 92 -7.52 -9.47 3.90
C ARG A 92 -8.10 -8.15 3.41
N TYR A 93 -7.22 -7.22 3.06
CA TYR A 93 -7.65 -5.92 2.60
C TYR A 93 -6.76 -5.47 1.45
N ALA A 94 -7.35 -4.94 0.40
CA ALA A 94 -6.60 -4.46 -0.76
C ALA A 94 -6.79 -2.95 -0.91
N PHE A 95 -5.72 -2.28 -1.32
CA PHE A 95 -5.77 -0.84 -1.57
C PHE A 95 -4.76 -0.46 -2.65
N PRO A 96 -5.02 0.63 -3.39
CA PRO A 96 -4.08 1.08 -4.39
C PRO A 96 -3.02 1.99 -3.79
N ILE A 97 -1.78 1.87 -4.29
CA ILE A 97 -0.72 2.83 -4.03
C ILE A 97 -0.49 3.55 -5.36
N LYS A 98 -0.79 4.83 -5.39
CA LYS A 98 -0.76 5.61 -6.62
C LYS A 98 0.60 6.26 -6.81
N PHE A 99 1.23 5.98 -7.95
CA PHE A 99 2.47 6.60 -8.38
C PHE A 99 2.16 7.59 -9.50
N GLU A 100 2.36 8.86 -9.22
CA GLU A 100 1.95 9.93 -10.12
C GLU A 100 3.05 10.97 -10.26
N LEU A 101 3.33 11.35 -11.51
CA LEU A 101 4.30 12.40 -11.85
C LEU A 101 3.55 13.65 -12.27
N PRO A 102 4.13 14.84 -12.12
CA PRO A 102 5.41 15.13 -11.50
C PRO A 102 5.35 15.03 -9.98
N VAL A 103 6.51 14.73 -9.38
CA VAL A 103 6.66 14.66 -7.93
C VAL A 103 7.35 15.93 -7.47
N ASN A 104 6.75 16.60 -6.50
CA ASN A 104 7.32 17.81 -5.92
C ASN A 104 7.98 17.54 -4.59
#